data_0c5d5bac36a940c49ab7502b1ad788e3
#
_entry.id   0c5d5bac36a940c49ab7502b1ad788e3
#
_cell.length_a   1.000
_cell.length_b   1.000
_cell.length_c   1.000
_cell.angle_alpha   90.00
_cell.angle_beta   90.00
_cell.angle_gamma   90.00
#
_symmetry.space_group_name_H-M   'P 1'
#
loop_
_entity.id
_entity.type
_entity.pdbx_description
1 polymer ?
#
loop_
_entity_poly.entity_id
_entity_poly.type
_entity_poly.pdbx_seq_one_letter_code
_entity_poly.pdbx_strand_id
1 'polypeptide(L)'
;MTQESDMMRSLYKISSKWDTLDFWLEWAKSNKLLFKIFDKNEFAGFIVVRPVSDLNRIEDYFYMEQNGDTLWADIACSKIYGGTKMLWAMIAEKFKNFKYVAFRRNGGKMKTYNFDRFTELMKVGA
;
A
#
# COMPACT_ATOMS: atom_id res chain seq x y z
N MET A 1 15.93 -9.41 -8.15
CA MET A 1 15.19 -8.67 -7.12
C MET A 1 14.69 -7.35 -7.68
N THR A 2 13.53 -6.92 -7.24
CA THR A 2 12.93 -5.69 -7.74
C THR A 2 13.34 -4.48 -6.89
N GLN A 3 13.13 -3.28 -7.41
CA GLN A 3 13.34 -2.04 -6.65
C GLN A 3 12.49 -2.03 -5.40
N GLU A 4 11.26 -2.52 -5.48
CA GLU A 4 10.34 -2.57 -4.36
C GLU A 4 10.82 -3.52 -3.28
N SER A 5 11.27 -4.72 -3.64
CA SER A 5 11.75 -5.69 -2.66
C SER A 5 13.03 -5.21 -1.98
N ASP A 6 13.92 -4.56 -2.74
CA ASP A 6 15.15 -3.99 -2.17
C ASP A 6 14.82 -2.90 -1.15
N MET A 7 13.86 -2.03 -1.48
CA MET A 7 13.43 -0.98 -0.55
C MET A 7 12.79 -1.58 0.71
N MET A 8 11.95 -2.59 0.58
CA MET A 8 11.32 -3.23 1.72
C MET A 8 12.37 -3.83 2.66
N ARG A 9 13.35 -4.55 2.12
CA ARG A 9 14.40 -5.16 2.91
C ARG A 9 15.28 -4.11 3.61
N SER A 10 15.55 -3.02 2.92
CA SER A 10 16.38 -1.94 3.46
C SER A 10 15.68 -1.16 4.58
N LEU A 11 14.43 -0.74 4.35
CA LEU A 11 13.73 0.15 5.27
C LEU A 11 13.03 -0.57 6.41
N TYR A 12 12.59 -1.79 6.19
CA TYR A 12 11.77 -2.52 7.17
C TYR A 12 12.46 -3.76 7.72
N LYS A 13 13.70 -4.00 7.33
CA LYS A 13 14.48 -5.16 7.78
C LYS A 13 13.70 -6.47 7.61
N ILE A 14 12.94 -6.57 6.54
CA ILE A 14 12.18 -7.77 6.23
C ILE A 14 13.15 -8.91 5.99
N SER A 15 12.81 -10.07 6.56
CA SER A 15 13.65 -11.25 6.46
C SER A 15 13.99 -11.56 5.01
N SER A 16 15.28 -11.79 4.73
CA SER A 16 15.73 -12.27 3.43
C SER A 16 15.15 -13.65 3.09
N LYS A 17 14.52 -14.31 4.07
CA LYS A 17 13.90 -15.63 3.90
C LYS A 17 12.47 -15.56 3.37
N TRP A 18 11.93 -14.38 3.10
CA TRP A 18 10.61 -14.30 2.48
C TRP A 18 10.77 -14.57 0.98
N ASP A 19 10.72 -15.84 0.64
CA ASP A 19 11.00 -16.34 -0.72
C ASP A 19 9.95 -15.90 -1.73
N THR A 20 8.74 -15.60 -1.28
CA THR A 20 7.63 -15.24 -2.17
C THR A 20 7.46 -13.73 -2.34
N LEU A 21 8.35 -12.92 -1.77
CA LEU A 21 8.22 -11.46 -1.81
C LEU A 21 8.13 -10.93 -3.24
N ASP A 22 9.07 -11.30 -4.09
CA ASP A 22 9.08 -10.83 -5.47
C ASP A 22 7.87 -11.34 -6.25
N PHE A 23 7.43 -12.55 -5.98
CA PHE A 23 6.24 -13.13 -6.58
C PHE A 23 4.98 -12.34 -6.16
N TRP A 24 4.88 -12.00 -4.88
CA TRP A 24 3.76 -11.21 -4.36
C TRP A 24 3.72 -9.82 -4.97
N LEU A 25 4.88 -9.16 -5.07
CA LEU A 25 4.97 -7.84 -5.69
C LEU A 25 4.57 -7.88 -7.17
N GLU A 26 4.98 -8.92 -7.88
CA GLU A 26 4.61 -9.10 -9.28
C GLU A 26 3.09 -9.33 -9.42
N TRP A 27 2.53 -10.12 -8.52
CA TRP A 27 1.08 -10.32 -8.46
C TRP A 27 0.35 -9.00 -8.23
N ALA A 28 0.84 -8.17 -7.30
CA ALA A 28 0.24 -6.86 -7.01
C ALA A 28 0.30 -5.95 -8.24
N LYS A 29 1.42 -5.94 -8.95
CA LYS A 29 1.55 -5.15 -10.19
C LYS A 29 0.56 -5.63 -11.25
N SER A 30 0.45 -6.94 -11.44
CA SER A 30 -0.44 -7.53 -12.43
C SER A 30 -1.91 -7.22 -12.16
N ASN A 31 -2.27 -7.06 -10.88
CA ASN A 31 -3.62 -6.71 -10.46
C ASN A 31 -3.84 -5.22 -10.27
N LYS A 32 -2.86 -4.39 -10.65
CA LYS A 32 -2.93 -2.93 -10.55
C LYS A 32 -3.12 -2.45 -9.11
N LEU A 33 -2.47 -3.13 -8.18
CA LEU A 33 -2.56 -2.85 -6.74
C LEU A 33 -1.30 -2.17 -6.20
N LEU A 34 -0.28 -2.02 -7.02
CA LEU A 34 1.00 -1.41 -6.64
C LEU A 34 1.17 -0.09 -7.38
N PHE A 35 1.49 0.96 -6.63
CA PHE A 35 1.69 2.32 -7.17
C PHE A 35 3.03 2.83 -6.71
N LYS A 36 3.69 3.60 -7.57
CA LYS A 36 5.05 4.08 -7.34
C LYS A 36 5.13 5.59 -7.45
N ILE A 37 6.12 6.15 -6.76
CA ILE A 37 6.50 7.55 -6.95
C ILE A 37 7.98 7.62 -7.30
N PHE A 38 8.34 8.70 -7.99
CA PHE A 38 9.69 8.96 -8.44
C PHE A 38 10.11 10.36 -8.01
N ASP A 39 11.40 10.51 -7.75
CA ASP A 39 12.01 11.80 -7.44
C ASP A 39 13.19 11.97 -8.38
N LYS A 40 13.16 13.02 -9.21
CA LYS A 40 14.22 13.27 -10.20
C LYS A 40 14.50 12.05 -11.08
N ASN A 41 13.42 11.37 -11.50
CA ASN A 41 13.46 10.17 -12.33
C ASN A 41 14.00 8.93 -11.64
N GLU A 42 14.21 8.99 -10.32
CA GLU A 42 14.62 7.83 -9.54
C GLU A 42 13.47 7.29 -8.72
N PHE A 43 13.41 5.97 -8.59
CA PHE A 43 12.40 5.30 -7.77
C PHE A 43 12.50 5.78 -6.33
N ALA A 44 11.41 6.32 -5.78
CA ALA A 44 11.42 6.95 -4.47
C ALA A 44 10.48 6.28 -3.46
N GLY A 45 9.53 5.47 -3.89
CA GLY A 45 8.62 4.81 -2.98
C GLY A 45 7.50 4.08 -3.67
N PHE A 46 6.74 3.31 -2.90
CA PHE A 46 5.60 2.57 -3.44
C PHE A 46 4.60 2.23 -2.34
N ILE A 47 3.39 1.89 -2.78
CA ILE A 47 2.32 1.42 -1.91
C ILE A 47 1.64 0.21 -2.57
N VAL A 48 1.27 -0.78 -1.77
CA VAL A 48 0.46 -1.91 -2.20
C VAL A 48 -0.83 -1.89 -1.42
N VAL A 49 -1.96 -1.91 -2.13
CA VAL A 49 -3.29 -1.91 -1.54
C VAL A 49 -4.10 -3.07 -2.11
N ARG A 50 -5.02 -3.60 -1.31
CA ARG A 50 -5.92 -4.68 -1.73
C ARG A 50 -7.35 -4.34 -1.33
N PRO A 51 -8.33 -4.45 -2.26
CA PRO A 51 -9.73 -4.40 -1.85
C PRO A 51 -10.09 -5.69 -1.11
N VAL A 52 -10.69 -5.56 0.05
CA VAL A 52 -11.04 -6.70 0.91
C VAL A 52 -12.39 -6.45 1.56
N SER A 53 -13.03 -7.50 2.06
CA SER A 53 -14.22 -7.36 2.89
C SER A 53 -14.03 -7.98 4.28
N ASP A 54 -13.08 -8.88 4.45
CA ASP A 54 -12.83 -9.54 5.74
C ASP A 54 -11.40 -9.26 6.20
N LEU A 55 -11.26 -8.36 7.18
CA LEU A 55 -9.96 -8.00 7.72
C LEU A 55 -9.27 -9.14 8.48
N ASN A 56 -10.00 -10.20 8.82
CA ASN A 56 -9.39 -11.38 9.45
C ASN A 56 -8.62 -12.26 8.45
N ARG A 57 -8.73 -11.99 7.17
CA ARG A 57 -8.08 -12.77 6.11
C ARG A 57 -6.87 -12.07 5.49
N ILE A 58 -6.51 -10.90 5.96
CA ILE A 58 -5.40 -10.12 5.36
C ILE A 58 -4.04 -10.79 5.48
N GLU A 59 -3.87 -11.72 6.42
CA GLU A 59 -2.62 -12.47 6.56
C GLU A 59 -2.37 -13.42 5.38
N ASP A 60 -3.40 -13.75 4.62
CA ASP A 60 -3.24 -14.35 3.30
C ASP A 60 -2.95 -13.21 2.33
N TYR A 61 -1.70 -13.03 1.95
CA TYR A 61 -1.25 -11.89 1.16
C TYR A 61 -1.84 -11.83 -0.24
N PHE A 62 -2.42 -12.92 -0.72
CA PHE A 62 -3.07 -12.98 -2.03
C PHE A 62 -4.59 -12.85 -1.94
N TYR A 63 -5.12 -12.71 -0.73
CA TYR A 63 -6.56 -12.50 -0.55
C TYR A 63 -6.96 -11.11 -1.04
N MET A 64 -7.95 -11.07 -1.91
CA MET A 64 -8.60 -9.82 -2.29
C MET A 64 -10.03 -10.13 -2.73
N GLU A 65 -10.91 -9.15 -2.59
CA GLU A 65 -12.28 -9.23 -3.08
C GLU A 65 -12.57 -7.99 -3.90
N GLN A 66 -12.88 -8.20 -5.18
CA GLN A 66 -13.05 -7.11 -6.13
C GLN A 66 -14.11 -6.09 -5.70
N ASN A 67 -15.17 -6.57 -5.04
CA ASN A 67 -16.24 -5.71 -4.55
C ASN A 67 -16.16 -5.47 -3.03
N GLY A 68 -15.00 -5.63 -2.45
CA GLY A 68 -14.79 -5.38 -1.03
C GLY A 68 -15.05 -3.92 -0.67
N ASP A 69 -15.52 -3.69 0.54
CA ASP A 69 -15.84 -2.34 1.02
C ASP A 69 -14.66 -1.63 1.67
N THR A 70 -13.56 -2.33 1.90
CA THR A 70 -12.39 -1.82 2.59
C THR A 70 -11.17 -1.91 1.68
N LEU A 71 -10.41 -0.83 1.61
CA LEU A 71 -9.11 -0.84 0.94
C LEU A 71 -8.04 -1.04 2.02
N TRP A 72 -7.37 -2.18 1.95
CA TRP A 72 -6.31 -2.55 2.88
C TRP A 72 -4.96 -2.20 2.29
N ALA A 73 -4.13 -1.45 3.03
CA ALA A 73 -2.77 -1.15 2.61
C ALA A 73 -1.80 -2.10 3.30
N ASP A 74 -1.14 -2.94 2.51
CA ASP A 74 -0.12 -3.86 3.02
C ASP A 74 1.14 -3.13 3.43
N ILE A 75 1.57 -2.18 2.60
CA ILE A 75 2.80 -1.44 2.82
C ILE A 75 2.71 -0.11 2.07
N ALA A 76 3.26 0.92 2.69
CA ALA A 76 3.52 2.21 2.06
C ALA A 76 4.88 2.66 2.53
N CYS A 77 5.83 2.80 1.62
CA CYS A 77 7.18 3.21 1.99
C CYS A 77 7.74 4.22 1.00
N SER A 78 8.60 5.10 1.49
CA SER A 78 9.17 6.16 0.70
C SER A 78 10.53 6.56 1.25
N LYS A 79 11.44 6.92 0.34
CA LYS A 79 12.74 7.49 0.67
C LYS A 79 12.68 9.00 0.86
N ILE A 80 11.58 9.63 0.43
CA ILE A 80 11.49 11.10 0.44
C ILE A 80 10.44 11.56 1.44
N TYR A 81 10.68 12.75 2.00
CA TYR A 81 9.74 13.40 2.91
C TYR A 81 8.41 13.64 2.18
N GLY A 82 7.33 13.29 2.83
CA GLY A 82 6.00 13.45 2.24
C GLY A 82 5.64 12.42 1.18
N GLY A 83 6.52 11.46 0.88
CA GLY A 83 6.27 10.48 -0.17
C GLY A 83 5.08 9.58 0.11
N THR A 84 4.89 9.18 1.37
CA THR A 84 3.74 8.35 1.76
C THR A 84 2.43 9.10 1.49
N LYS A 85 2.39 10.40 1.78
CA LYS A 85 1.22 11.23 1.50
C LYS A 85 0.95 11.32 0.00
N MET A 86 1.99 11.45 -0.81
CA MET A 86 1.87 11.44 -2.27
C MET A 86 1.27 10.13 -2.77
N LEU A 87 1.71 9.01 -2.21
CA LEU A 87 1.17 7.69 -2.56
C LEU A 87 -0.31 7.59 -2.22
N TRP A 88 -0.71 8.05 -1.02
CA TRP A 88 -2.11 8.04 -0.63
C TRP A 88 -2.97 8.95 -1.52
N ALA A 89 -2.42 10.08 -1.97
CA ALA A 89 -3.12 10.95 -2.91
C ALA A 89 -3.38 10.23 -4.23
N MET A 90 -2.42 9.44 -4.72
CA MET A 90 -2.61 8.61 -5.91
C MET A 90 -3.72 7.58 -5.71
N ILE A 91 -3.74 6.93 -4.55
CA ILE A 91 -4.78 5.96 -4.19
C ILE A 91 -6.15 6.64 -4.20
N ALA A 92 -6.25 7.84 -3.63
CA ALA A 92 -7.50 8.58 -3.58
C ALA A 92 -8.06 8.89 -4.97
N GLU A 93 -7.20 9.03 -5.96
CA GLU A 93 -7.64 9.28 -7.33
C GLU A 93 -8.02 8.01 -8.08
N LYS A 94 -7.34 6.91 -7.80
CA LYS A 94 -7.52 5.65 -8.52
C LYS A 94 -8.67 4.81 -7.99
N PHE A 95 -8.94 4.89 -6.70
CA PHE A 95 -9.94 4.04 -6.06
C PHE A 95 -11.13 4.88 -5.61
N LYS A 96 -12.34 4.37 -5.87
CA LYS A 96 -13.60 5.01 -5.54
C LYS A 96 -14.52 3.98 -4.92
N ASN A 97 -15.54 4.46 -4.23
CA ASN A 97 -16.63 3.62 -3.71
C ASN A 97 -16.24 2.67 -2.58
N PHE A 98 -15.13 2.93 -1.89
CA PHE A 98 -14.81 2.21 -0.67
C PHE A 98 -15.42 2.91 0.54
N LYS A 99 -15.82 2.13 1.54
CA LYS A 99 -16.30 2.67 2.81
C LYS A 99 -15.16 2.97 3.77
N TYR A 100 -14.16 2.09 3.78
CA TYR A 100 -13.08 2.15 4.74
C TYR A 100 -11.73 2.01 4.08
N VAL A 101 -10.72 2.58 4.73
CA VAL A 101 -9.32 2.29 4.47
C VAL A 101 -8.72 1.76 5.78
N ALA A 102 -7.90 0.72 5.69
CA ALA A 102 -7.30 0.11 6.87
C ALA A 102 -5.83 -0.21 6.63
N PHE A 103 -5.03 -0.09 7.66
CA PHE A 103 -3.61 -0.41 7.62
C PHE A 103 -3.06 -0.59 9.03
N ARG A 104 -1.86 -1.14 9.14
CA ARG A 104 -1.12 -1.18 10.41
C ARG A 104 -0.10 -0.06 10.42
N ARG A 105 -0.19 0.79 11.44
CA ARG A 105 0.73 1.91 11.57
C ARG A 105 2.02 1.42 12.24
N ASN A 106 3.15 1.57 11.51
CA ASN A 106 4.47 1.16 11.99
C ASN A 106 4.51 -0.31 12.45
N GLY A 107 3.77 -1.18 11.77
CA GLY A 107 3.71 -2.60 12.13
C GLY A 107 2.91 -2.90 13.40
N GLY A 108 2.25 -1.90 13.97
CA GLY A 108 1.48 -2.03 15.20
C GLY A 108 0.03 -2.41 14.98
N LYS A 109 -0.84 -1.77 15.76
CA LYS A 109 -2.28 -2.04 15.71
C LYS A 109 -2.88 -1.62 14.37
N MET A 110 -3.87 -2.39 13.94
CA MET A 110 -4.68 -2.06 12.78
C MET A 110 -5.48 -0.79 13.06
N LYS A 111 -5.45 0.13 12.09
CA LYS A 111 -6.26 1.35 12.12
C LYS A 111 -7.23 1.31 10.95
N THR A 112 -8.47 1.68 11.21
CA THR A 112 -9.51 1.75 10.20
C THR A 112 -10.10 3.15 10.20
N TYR A 113 -10.21 3.73 9.01
CA TYR A 113 -10.72 5.09 8.83
C TYR A 113 -11.83 5.08 7.79
N ASN A 114 -12.73 6.08 7.87
CA ASN A 114 -13.66 6.34 6.78
C ASN A 114 -12.86 6.71 5.53
N PHE A 115 -13.15 6.07 4.41
CA PHE A 115 -12.36 6.21 3.19
C PHE A 115 -12.38 7.66 2.67
N ASP A 116 -13.56 8.24 2.54
CA ASP A 116 -13.69 9.59 1.97
C ASP A 116 -12.98 10.63 2.83
N ARG A 117 -13.14 10.52 4.12
CA ARG A 117 -12.51 11.45 5.06
C ARG A 117 -10.99 11.32 5.05
N PHE A 118 -10.49 10.09 5.03
CA PHE A 118 -9.05 9.82 5.02
C PHE A 118 -8.42 10.35 3.73
N THR A 119 -9.02 10.05 2.58
CA THR A 119 -8.47 10.48 1.29
C THR A 119 -8.53 11.99 1.13
N GLU A 120 -9.55 12.63 1.65
CA GLU A 120 -9.63 14.08 1.64
C GLU A 120 -8.51 14.71 2.45
N LEU A 121 -8.21 14.16 3.62
CA LEU A 121 -7.09 14.63 4.45
C LEU A 121 -5.75 14.45 3.73
N MET A 122 -5.60 13.39 2.95
CA MET A 122 -4.36 13.15 2.21
C MET A 122 -4.19 14.10 1.03
N LYS A 123 -5.27 14.65 0.49
CA LYS A 123 -5.21 15.63 -0.60
C LYS A 123 -4.85 17.03 -0.12
N VAL A 124 -5.28 17.37 1.10
CA VAL A 124 -5.04 18.71 1.65
C VAL A 124 -3.57 18.89 1.96
N GLY A 125 -2.98 19.97 1.48
CA GLY A 125 -1.58 20.29 1.71
C GLY A 125 -0.61 19.46 0.88
N ALA A 126 -1.11 18.79 -0.16
CA ALA A 126 -0.26 18.09 -1.11
C ALA A 126 0.48 19.09 -2.01
#